data_cc95a2be13b15f5bbf5959fad254811e
#
_entry.id   cc95a2be13b15f5bbf5959fad254811e
#
_cell.length_a   1.000
_cell.length_b   1.000
_cell.length_c   1.000
_cell.angle_alpha   90.00
_cell.angle_beta   90.00
_cell.angle_gamma   90.00
#
_symmetry.space_group_name_H-M   'P 1'
#
loop_
_entity.id
_entity.type
_entity.pdbx_description
1 polymer ?
#
loop_
_entity_poly.entity_id
_entity_poly.type
_entity_poly.pdbx_seq_one_letter_code
_entity_poly.pdbx_strand_id
1 'polypeptide(L)'
;MKAGAVGLKVYKSLGLRNKDSDGKRLAIDDSRLDPIWEKCGELGIPVLIHSADPKLFWAEFNGDNERWLELKTHPRRKRSDTNPVPWEQIIKEQHNMFKKHKSTIFINAHMGWFANDLDRLGELLDEMPNMNVGIGAIIAELGR
;
A
#
# COMPACT_ATOMS: atom_id res chain seq x y z
N MET A 1 -10.21 -23.69 -4.33
CA MET A 1 -8.93 -23.70 -5.07
C MET A 1 -8.23 -25.04 -4.82
N LYS A 2 -7.97 -25.81 -5.89
CA LYS A 2 -7.36 -27.16 -5.78
C LYS A 2 -5.92 -27.15 -5.21
N ALA A 3 -5.24 -25.99 -5.22
CA ALA A 3 -3.85 -25.86 -4.78
C ALA A 3 -3.67 -25.39 -3.31
N GLY A 4 -4.76 -25.21 -2.55
CA GLY A 4 -4.72 -24.84 -1.13
C GLY A 4 -4.33 -23.37 -0.84
N ALA A 5 -4.27 -22.49 -1.84
CA ALA A 5 -4.04 -21.06 -1.59
C ALA A 5 -5.25 -20.45 -0.87
N VAL A 6 -4.99 -19.65 0.18
CA VAL A 6 -6.01 -19.04 1.05
C VAL A 6 -6.11 -17.51 0.88
N GLY A 7 -5.28 -16.92 0.06
CA GLY A 7 -5.26 -15.48 -0.21
C GLY A 7 -4.24 -15.11 -1.28
N LEU A 8 -4.28 -13.85 -1.70
CA LEU A 8 -3.30 -13.25 -2.61
C LEU A 8 -2.42 -12.26 -1.84
N LYS A 9 -1.10 -12.33 -1.99
CA LYS A 9 -0.18 -11.29 -1.50
C LYS A 9 0.28 -10.39 -2.63
N VAL A 10 0.06 -9.10 -2.47
CA VAL A 10 0.58 -8.05 -3.36
C VAL A 10 1.70 -7.30 -2.65
N TYR A 11 2.85 -7.19 -3.33
CA TYR A 11 4.02 -6.51 -2.80
C TYR A 11 4.11 -5.08 -3.35
N LYS A 12 4.71 -4.19 -2.58
CA LYS A 12 4.81 -2.74 -2.85
C LYS A 12 5.46 -2.35 -4.19
N SER A 13 6.15 -3.27 -4.85
CA SER A 13 6.69 -3.00 -6.19
C SER A 13 5.60 -2.70 -7.22
N LEU A 14 4.42 -3.31 -7.07
CA LEU A 14 3.24 -2.91 -7.84
C LEU A 14 2.76 -1.54 -7.37
N GLY A 15 2.52 -0.65 -8.29
CA GLY A 15 2.20 0.75 -8.02
C GLY A 15 3.41 1.64 -7.73
N LEU A 16 4.53 1.07 -7.21
CA LEU A 16 5.72 1.86 -6.89
C LEU A 16 6.75 1.91 -8.02
N ARG A 17 7.06 0.76 -8.62
CA ARG A 17 8.16 0.68 -9.61
C ARG A 17 7.96 -0.33 -10.73
N ASN A 18 6.96 -1.22 -10.64
CA ASN A 18 6.68 -2.12 -11.73
C ASN A 18 6.22 -1.33 -12.96
N LYS A 19 6.70 -1.76 -14.10
CA LYS A 19 6.39 -1.15 -15.40
C LYS A 19 5.70 -2.17 -16.28
N ASP A 20 4.91 -1.67 -17.20
CA ASP A 20 4.33 -2.47 -18.28
C ASP A 20 5.33 -2.68 -19.43
N SER A 21 4.88 -3.34 -20.51
CA SER A 21 5.69 -3.62 -21.71
C SER A 21 6.26 -2.36 -22.38
N ASP A 22 5.57 -1.23 -22.21
CA ASP A 22 5.97 0.05 -22.81
C ASP A 22 6.88 0.87 -21.90
N GLY A 23 7.28 0.29 -20.75
CA GLY A 23 8.14 0.94 -19.77
C GLY A 23 7.43 1.96 -18.90
N LYS A 24 6.09 2.08 -18.99
CA LYS A 24 5.28 2.98 -18.16
C LYS A 24 4.97 2.34 -16.81
N ARG A 25 4.99 3.13 -15.74
CA ARG A 25 4.62 2.65 -14.41
C ARG A 25 3.21 2.05 -14.41
N LEU A 26 3.08 0.87 -13.82
CA LEU A 26 1.79 0.22 -13.63
C LEU A 26 1.21 0.68 -12.30
N ALA A 27 0.16 1.50 -12.36
CA ALA A 27 -0.59 1.95 -11.18
C ALA A 27 -1.35 0.78 -10.55
N ILE A 28 -1.63 0.85 -9.24
CA ILE A 28 -2.30 -0.26 -8.57
C ILE A 28 -3.80 -0.31 -8.88
N ASP A 29 -4.38 0.81 -9.28
CA ASP A 29 -5.76 0.94 -9.75
C ASP A 29 -5.89 0.87 -11.28
N ASP A 30 -4.83 0.44 -11.98
CA ASP A 30 -4.87 0.22 -13.43
C ASP A 30 -5.93 -0.82 -13.78
N SER A 31 -6.82 -0.48 -14.69
CA SER A 31 -7.94 -1.35 -15.09
C SER A 31 -7.51 -2.71 -15.66
N ARG A 32 -6.29 -2.84 -16.14
CA ARG A 32 -5.71 -4.12 -16.58
C ARG A 32 -5.55 -5.12 -15.41
N LEU A 33 -5.56 -4.64 -14.17
CA LEU A 33 -5.46 -5.45 -12.95
C LEU A 33 -6.83 -5.84 -12.39
N ASP A 34 -7.91 -5.20 -12.85
CA ASP A 34 -9.28 -5.44 -12.36
C ASP A 34 -9.66 -6.93 -12.33
N PRO A 35 -9.38 -7.74 -13.37
CA PRO A 35 -9.73 -9.16 -13.36
C PRO A 35 -9.10 -9.96 -12.21
N ILE A 36 -7.96 -9.50 -11.68
CA ILE A 36 -7.30 -10.13 -10.52
C ILE A 36 -8.13 -9.88 -9.25
N TRP A 37 -8.51 -8.62 -9.04
CA TRP A 37 -9.27 -8.22 -7.86
C TRP A 37 -10.67 -8.83 -7.87
N GLU A 38 -11.36 -8.76 -9.01
CA GLU A 38 -12.67 -9.37 -9.22
C GLU A 38 -12.63 -10.87 -8.92
N LYS A 39 -11.61 -11.57 -9.44
CA LYS A 39 -11.45 -13.00 -9.19
C LYS A 39 -11.23 -13.35 -7.73
N CYS A 40 -10.51 -12.52 -6.99
CA CYS A 40 -10.35 -12.70 -5.54
C CYS A 40 -11.70 -12.55 -4.82
N GLY A 41 -12.51 -11.56 -5.21
CA GLY A 41 -13.86 -11.37 -4.68
C GLY A 41 -14.80 -12.56 -4.98
N GLU A 42 -14.82 -13.04 -6.24
CA GLU A 42 -15.61 -14.21 -6.63
C GLU A 42 -15.22 -15.48 -5.85
N LEU A 43 -13.94 -15.65 -5.55
CA LEU A 43 -13.43 -16.80 -4.81
C LEU A 43 -13.51 -16.63 -3.29
N GLY A 44 -13.92 -15.47 -2.79
CA GLY A 44 -13.97 -15.16 -1.36
C GLY A 44 -12.59 -15.19 -0.69
N ILE A 45 -11.49 -14.95 -1.45
CA ILE A 45 -10.13 -14.97 -0.90
C ILE A 45 -9.63 -13.55 -0.64
N PRO A 46 -9.03 -13.26 0.53
CA PRO A 46 -8.52 -11.93 0.85
C PRO A 46 -7.26 -11.60 0.04
N VAL A 47 -7.08 -10.30 -0.19
CA VAL A 47 -5.88 -9.73 -0.79
C VAL A 47 -5.09 -9.00 0.28
N LEU A 48 -3.97 -9.56 0.73
CA LEU A 48 -3.01 -8.86 1.59
C LEU A 48 -2.14 -7.96 0.73
N ILE A 49 -2.33 -6.65 0.88
CA ILE A 49 -1.67 -5.66 0.05
C ILE A 49 -0.71 -4.78 0.85
N HIS A 50 0.50 -4.61 0.32
CA HIS A 50 1.48 -3.66 0.80
C HIS A 50 1.74 -2.64 -0.31
N SER A 51 1.24 -1.43 -0.17
CA SER A 51 1.50 -0.31 -1.08
C SER A 51 2.43 0.70 -0.43
N ALA A 52 3.19 1.42 -1.24
CA ALA A 52 4.14 2.44 -0.80
C ALA A 52 5.20 1.93 0.21
N ASP A 53 5.83 2.85 0.87
CA ASP A 53 6.75 2.76 2.01
C ASP A 53 6.31 3.83 3.04
N PRO A 54 6.91 3.92 4.24
CA PRO A 54 6.64 5.01 5.17
C PRO A 54 6.76 6.38 4.49
N LYS A 55 5.81 7.28 4.75
CA LYS A 55 5.77 8.62 4.11
C LYS A 55 7.08 9.38 4.25
N LEU A 56 7.77 9.24 5.40
CA LEU A 56 9.07 9.87 5.67
C LEU A 56 10.19 9.45 4.70
N PHE A 57 10.00 8.40 3.90
CA PHE A 57 10.97 8.05 2.85
C PHE A 57 10.95 9.04 1.67
N TRP A 58 9.85 9.80 1.51
CA TRP A 58 9.71 10.89 0.54
C TRP A 58 10.11 12.25 1.10
N ALA A 59 10.21 12.38 2.43
CA ALA A 59 10.63 13.61 3.08
C ALA A 59 12.13 13.88 2.88
N GLU A 60 12.54 15.12 3.20
CA GLU A 60 13.93 15.52 3.15
C GLU A 60 14.82 14.62 4.01
N PHE A 61 16.00 14.29 3.48
CA PHE A 61 16.99 13.46 4.17
C PHE A 61 17.88 14.33 5.05
N ASN A 62 17.43 14.65 6.24
CA ASN A 62 18.15 15.47 7.23
C ASN A 62 17.96 14.92 8.65
N GLY A 63 18.51 15.61 9.66
CA GLY A 63 18.45 15.18 11.06
C GLY A 63 17.06 15.21 11.69
N ASP A 64 16.10 15.93 11.09
CA ASP A 64 14.73 16.05 11.57
C ASP A 64 13.84 14.88 11.10
N ASN A 65 14.34 14.10 10.13
CA ASN A 65 13.63 12.93 9.62
C ASN A 65 13.80 11.75 10.57
N GLU A 66 12.75 11.33 11.24
CA GLU A 66 12.75 10.20 12.19
C GLU A 66 13.29 8.89 11.59
N ARG A 67 13.23 8.74 10.27
CA ARG A 67 13.78 7.61 9.51
C ARG A 67 15.20 7.83 9.00
N TRP A 68 15.87 8.92 9.43
CA TRP A 68 17.21 9.27 8.95
C TRP A 68 18.21 8.12 9.07
N LEU A 69 18.28 7.47 10.25
CA LEU A 69 19.24 6.37 10.46
C LEU A 69 18.94 5.18 9.54
N GLU A 70 17.66 4.83 9.39
CA GLU A 70 17.24 3.77 8.47
C GLU A 70 17.62 4.10 7.02
N LEU A 71 17.35 5.31 6.59
CA LEU A 71 17.67 5.77 5.22
C LEU A 71 19.16 5.93 4.99
N LYS A 72 19.93 6.28 6.02
CA LYS A 72 21.40 6.32 5.97
C LYS A 72 22.00 4.94 5.79
N THR A 73 21.51 3.95 6.53
CA THR A 73 22.00 2.57 6.46
C THR A 73 21.46 1.81 5.25
N HIS A 74 20.32 2.23 4.71
CA HIS A 74 19.66 1.62 3.55
C HIS A 74 19.29 2.67 2.48
N PRO A 75 20.28 3.29 1.80
CA PRO A 75 20.02 4.42 0.88
C PRO A 75 19.02 4.13 -0.24
N ARG A 76 18.91 2.85 -0.66
CA ARG A 76 17.94 2.42 -1.68
C ARG A 76 16.48 2.59 -1.28
N ARG A 77 16.20 2.83 0.01
CA ARG A 77 14.84 3.10 0.52
C ARG A 77 14.43 4.55 0.37
N LYS A 78 15.38 5.46 0.26
CA LYS A 78 15.13 6.89 0.06
C LYS A 78 14.37 7.12 -1.26
N ARG A 79 13.30 7.93 -1.19
CA ARG A 79 12.41 8.23 -2.33
C ARG A 79 12.55 9.67 -2.80
N SER A 80 12.98 10.58 -1.94
CA SER A 80 13.16 12.00 -2.27
C SER A 80 13.97 12.24 -3.53
N ASP A 81 14.96 11.38 -3.80
CA ASP A 81 15.92 11.60 -4.90
C ASP A 81 15.61 10.78 -6.16
N THR A 82 14.83 9.72 -6.04
CA THR A 82 14.80 8.67 -7.08
C THR A 82 13.41 8.31 -7.58
N ASN A 83 12.35 8.74 -6.88
CA ASN A 83 11.01 8.33 -7.27
C ASN A 83 10.12 9.52 -7.58
N PRO A 84 9.71 9.66 -8.83
CA PRO A 84 8.85 10.74 -9.27
C PRO A 84 7.38 10.58 -8.83
N VAL A 85 6.97 9.39 -8.30
CA VAL A 85 5.58 9.16 -7.87
C VAL A 85 5.39 9.64 -6.45
N PRO A 86 4.54 10.67 -6.19
CA PRO A 86 4.23 11.13 -4.85
C PRO A 86 3.59 10.03 -3.99
N TRP A 87 3.88 10.03 -2.70
CA TRP A 87 3.30 9.08 -1.74
C TRP A 87 1.78 9.13 -1.78
N GLU A 88 1.21 10.33 -1.76
CA GLU A 88 -0.23 10.59 -1.77
C GLU A 88 -0.91 9.99 -3.01
N GLN A 89 -0.22 10.01 -4.15
CA GLN A 89 -0.75 9.40 -5.37
C GLN A 89 -0.87 7.89 -5.24
N ILE A 90 0.14 7.21 -4.70
CA ILE A 90 0.12 5.75 -4.52
C ILE A 90 -1.00 5.34 -3.56
N ILE A 91 -1.17 6.08 -2.47
CA ILE A 91 -2.24 5.83 -1.49
C ILE A 91 -3.61 6.08 -2.11
N LYS A 92 -3.76 7.16 -2.88
CA LYS A 92 -5.01 7.45 -3.60
C LYS A 92 -5.37 6.33 -4.59
N GLU A 93 -4.41 5.87 -5.38
CA GLU A 93 -4.60 4.75 -6.30
C GLU A 93 -5.05 3.47 -5.55
N GLN A 94 -4.44 3.18 -4.40
CA GLN A 94 -4.85 2.05 -3.55
C GLN A 94 -6.31 2.20 -3.08
N HIS A 95 -6.69 3.37 -2.58
CA HIS A 95 -8.06 3.62 -2.13
C HIS A 95 -9.07 3.58 -3.29
N ASN A 96 -8.71 4.06 -4.47
CA ASN A 96 -9.55 3.95 -5.67
C ASN A 96 -9.85 2.48 -5.99
N MET A 97 -8.83 1.63 -5.92
CA MET A 97 -8.98 0.18 -6.15
C MET A 97 -9.91 -0.45 -5.10
N PHE A 98 -9.75 -0.12 -3.80
CA PHE A 98 -10.63 -0.64 -2.74
C PHE A 98 -12.09 -0.22 -2.96
N LYS A 99 -12.32 1.05 -3.28
CA LYS A 99 -13.65 1.60 -3.56
C LYS A 99 -14.31 1.00 -4.80
N LYS A 100 -13.52 0.64 -5.79
CA LYS A 100 -13.99 0.02 -7.04
C LYS A 100 -14.39 -1.45 -6.83
N HIS A 101 -13.59 -2.21 -6.10
CA HIS A 101 -13.76 -3.67 -5.93
C HIS A 101 -14.37 -4.03 -4.58
N LYS A 102 -15.61 -3.58 -4.34
CA LYS A 102 -16.30 -3.70 -3.04
C LYS A 102 -16.54 -5.13 -2.57
N SER A 103 -16.61 -6.10 -3.48
CA SER A 103 -16.78 -7.53 -3.16
C SER A 103 -15.49 -8.23 -2.76
N THR A 104 -14.34 -7.57 -2.91
CA THR A 104 -13.02 -8.12 -2.59
C THR A 104 -12.58 -7.63 -1.23
N ILE A 105 -12.18 -8.55 -0.35
CA ILE A 105 -11.65 -8.24 0.97
C ILE A 105 -10.17 -7.87 0.83
N PHE A 106 -9.82 -6.65 1.23
CA PHE A 106 -8.43 -6.19 1.27
C PHE A 106 -7.93 -6.14 2.71
N ILE A 107 -6.70 -6.61 2.93
CA ILE A 107 -5.95 -6.44 4.18
C ILE A 107 -4.81 -5.49 3.88
N ASN A 108 -4.95 -4.23 4.29
CA ASN A 108 -3.94 -3.20 4.06
C ASN A 108 -2.83 -3.34 5.11
N ALA A 109 -1.64 -3.74 4.66
CA ALA A 109 -0.50 -3.96 5.54
C ALA A 109 -0.05 -2.65 6.22
N HIS A 110 0.53 -2.77 7.42
CA HIS A 110 1.12 -1.66 8.17
C HIS A 110 0.14 -0.52 8.44
N MET A 111 -1.14 -0.87 8.75
CA MET A 111 -2.23 0.08 8.96
C MET A 111 -2.39 1.09 7.79
N GLY A 112 -1.99 0.70 6.58
CA GLY A 112 -2.00 1.58 5.40
C GLY A 112 -1.09 2.80 5.53
N TRP A 113 -0.14 2.78 6.48
CA TRP A 113 0.75 3.88 6.88
C TRP A 113 0.04 5.03 7.64
N PHE A 114 -1.11 4.75 8.28
CA PHE A 114 -1.86 5.70 9.10
C PHE A 114 -1.79 5.41 10.61
N ALA A 115 -0.73 4.74 11.09
CA ALA A 115 -0.57 4.42 12.51
C ALA A 115 -0.40 5.66 13.40
N ASN A 116 0.08 6.76 12.84
CA ASN A 116 0.23 8.06 13.49
C ASN A 116 -0.97 9.01 13.29
N ASP A 117 -2.03 8.54 12.60
CA ASP A 117 -3.26 9.29 12.34
C ASP A 117 -4.46 8.33 12.42
N LEU A 118 -4.79 7.92 13.65
CA LEU A 118 -5.82 6.92 13.89
C LEU A 118 -7.24 7.44 13.59
N ASP A 119 -7.47 8.74 13.74
CA ASP A 119 -8.75 9.36 13.37
C ASP A 119 -8.97 9.21 11.87
N ARG A 120 -7.97 9.56 11.07
CA ARG A 120 -8.05 9.36 9.61
C ARG A 120 -8.15 7.89 9.22
N LEU A 121 -7.47 6.99 9.94
CA LEU A 121 -7.61 5.56 9.71
C LEU A 121 -9.04 5.08 9.98
N GLY A 122 -9.66 5.55 11.08
CA GLY A 122 -11.06 5.25 11.41
C GLY A 122 -12.01 5.68 10.29
N GLU A 123 -11.89 6.93 9.81
CA GLU A 123 -12.68 7.42 8.67
C GLU A 123 -12.52 6.54 7.42
N LEU A 124 -11.29 6.12 7.10
CA LEU A 124 -11.02 5.26 5.94
C LEU A 124 -11.66 3.87 6.08
N LEU A 125 -11.68 3.30 7.29
CA LEU A 125 -12.34 2.02 7.56
C LEU A 125 -13.87 2.14 7.40
N ASP A 126 -14.45 3.25 7.81
CA ASP A 126 -15.89 3.53 7.61
C ASP A 126 -16.22 3.77 6.13
N GLU A 127 -15.35 4.51 5.41
CA GLU A 127 -15.53 4.76 3.97
C GLU A 127 -15.41 3.49 3.12
N MET A 128 -14.59 2.52 3.56
CA MET A 128 -14.24 1.32 2.79
C MET A 128 -14.45 0.05 3.63
N PRO A 129 -15.69 -0.45 3.78
CA PRO A 129 -16.00 -1.60 4.62
C PRO A 129 -15.30 -2.91 4.22
N ASN A 130 -14.81 -3.00 3.00
CA ASN A 130 -14.01 -4.12 2.48
C ASN A 130 -12.51 -4.00 2.78
N MET A 131 -12.08 -2.90 3.41
CA MET A 131 -10.71 -2.71 3.89
C MET A 131 -10.58 -3.19 5.33
N ASN A 132 -9.59 -4.03 5.57
CA ASN A 132 -9.08 -4.39 6.89
C ASN A 132 -7.63 -3.94 7.00
N VAL A 133 -7.06 -3.90 8.19
CA VAL A 133 -5.67 -3.48 8.36
C VAL A 133 -4.84 -4.51 9.12
N GLY A 134 -3.59 -4.67 8.71
CA GLY A 134 -2.60 -5.46 9.40
C GLY A 134 -1.66 -4.57 10.22
N ILE A 135 -1.42 -4.94 11.47
CA ILE A 135 -0.57 -4.17 12.42
C ILE A 135 0.92 -4.52 12.35
N GLY A 136 1.32 -5.45 11.48
CA GLY A 136 2.71 -5.88 11.35
C GLY A 136 3.67 -4.72 11.05
N ALA A 137 4.81 -4.69 11.73
CA ALA A 137 5.91 -3.74 11.56
C ALA A 137 5.56 -2.25 11.78
N ILE A 138 4.40 -1.93 12.39
CA ILE A 138 3.95 -0.54 12.59
C ILE A 138 3.56 -0.25 14.05
N ILE A 139 3.53 -1.27 14.93
CA ILE A 139 3.07 -1.12 16.33
C ILE A 139 3.86 -0.03 17.07
N ALA A 140 5.15 0.12 16.79
CA ALA A 140 5.99 1.14 17.41
C ALA A 140 5.64 2.58 17.01
N GLU A 141 4.80 2.77 16.00
CA GLU A 141 4.38 4.08 15.51
C GLU A 141 2.95 4.45 15.94
N LEU A 142 2.27 3.54 16.67
CA LEU A 142 0.91 3.79 17.13
C LEU A 142 0.85 4.97 18.11
N GLY A 143 0.08 6.00 17.76
CA GLY A 143 -0.20 7.14 18.62
C GLY A 143 0.97 8.12 18.80
N ARG A 144 1.91 8.15 17.87
CA ARG A 144 2.97 9.16 17.83
C ARG A 144 2.49 10.47 17.23
#